data_269dda638514ddfdce8258105f549cae
#
_entry.id   269dda638514ddfdce8258105f549cae
#
_cell.length_a   1.000
_cell.length_b   1.000
_cell.length_c   1.000
_cell.angle_alpha   90.00
_cell.angle_beta   90.00
_cell.angle_gamma   90.00
#
_symmetry.space_group_name_H-M   'P 1'
#
loop_
_entity.id
_entity.type
_entity.pdbx_description
1 polymer ?
#
loop_
_entity_poly.entity_id
_entity_poly.type
_entity_poly.pdbx_seq_one_letter_code
_entity_poly.pdbx_strand_id
1 'polypeptide(L)'
;TEHEKPGVREAGLFYLIMTHVGTAFIILTLLIFSQETGSFSFEAFRHPDQQLPEGLRSIAFFTALIGFGAKAGIVPLHVWLPYAHPAAPSHISALMSGVMIKTAIYGLIRVYFDFMGGVFPWWWGFTLLVAGTVSALLGVMYALMEHDLKGLLAFHSVENIGIILLGIGAGMIFHTYGLHELAALGLLAGLYHTINHAAFKALLFLGAGALQFSTHTRHIEEYGGLLRRMPWTGAFFLIGAVSIAALPPTNGFVSEWLVFQSLFLSFQLPTLFLKLMLPIAAAMLALTGALALACFAKAFGMSFLAQPRSAHARHATEVPWSMRVGMGFLAGLCIVLGLAPMLVVPLLDRVTAPLTGAAISSQVLALDGWVVAPVTVEFSSISTPVLAMLLVGAGALGLLIARLCGKGLRARYYKTWGCGLNLTPRMEYTATGFAQPIKQVFETIYQPTVKL
;
A
#
# COMPACT_ATOMS: atom_id res chain seq x y z
N THR A 1 -21.84 -6.71 14.99
CA THR A 1 -20.50 -7.05 15.52
C THR A 1 -20.59 -8.29 16.39
N GLU A 2 -19.68 -9.23 16.18
CA GLU A 2 -19.62 -10.51 16.92
C GLU A 2 -18.98 -10.30 18.31
N HIS A 3 -19.51 -9.35 19.09
CA HIS A 3 -18.97 -8.93 20.39
C HIS A 3 -18.94 -10.04 21.45
N GLU A 4 -19.67 -11.12 21.22
CA GLU A 4 -19.67 -12.29 22.09
C GLU A 4 -18.38 -13.10 22.01
N LYS A 5 -17.62 -12.97 20.91
CA LYS A 5 -16.34 -13.66 20.73
C LYS A 5 -15.23 -12.98 21.53
N PRO A 6 -14.50 -13.68 22.42
CA PRO A 6 -13.44 -13.08 23.25
C PRO A 6 -12.41 -12.29 22.43
N GLY A 7 -11.90 -12.85 21.36
CA GLY A 7 -10.91 -12.18 20.50
C GLY A 7 -11.39 -10.89 19.83
N VAL A 8 -12.72 -10.74 19.59
CA VAL A 8 -13.29 -9.50 19.04
C VAL A 8 -13.33 -8.40 20.11
N ARG A 9 -13.59 -8.75 21.37
CA ARG A 9 -13.54 -7.81 22.49
C ARG A 9 -12.13 -7.30 22.76
N GLU A 10 -11.15 -8.19 22.76
CA GLU A 10 -9.73 -7.83 22.92
C GLU A 10 -9.27 -6.90 21.80
N ALA A 11 -9.57 -7.23 20.53
CA ALA A 11 -9.27 -6.37 19.39
C ALA A 11 -9.92 -4.99 19.53
N GLY A 12 -11.18 -4.94 20.01
CA GLY A 12 -11.90 -3.70 20.28
C GLY A 12 -11.23 -2.86 21.37
N LEU A 13 -10.75 -3.50 22.46
CA LEU A 13 -10.04 -2.82 23.54
C LEU A 13 -8.69 -2.25 23.07
N PHE A 14 -7.90 -3.03 22.33
CA PHE A 14 -6.65 -2.55 21.75
C PHE A 14 -6.87 -1.35 20.83
N TYR A 15 -7.87 -1.45 19.94
CA TYR A 15 -8.25 -0.35 19.06
C TYR A 15 -8.65 0.90 19.86
N LEU A 16 -9.47 0.75 20.89
CA LEU A 16 -9.94 1.84 21.76
C LEU A 16 -8.76 2.54 22.43
N ILE A 17 -7.86 1.80 23.07
CA ILE A 17 -6.68 2.35 23.77
C ILE A 17 -5.81 3.13 22.78
N MET A 18 -5.42 2.51 21.68
CA MET A 18 -4.50 3.13 20.71
C MET A 18 -5.10 4.38 20.05
N THR A 19 -6.41 4.36 19.76
CA THR A 19 -7.07 5.55 19.18
C THR A 19 -7.22 6.68 20.18
N HIS A 20 -7.44 6.41 21.46
CA HIS A 20 -7.50 7.45 22.50
C HIS A 20 -6.12 8.05 22.77
N VAL A 21 -5.08 7.23 22.88
CA VAL A 21 -3.70 7.72 22.98
C VAL A 21 -3.37 8.61 21.77
N GLY A 22 -3.64 8.14 20.55
CA GLY A 22 -3.42 8.94 19.36
C GLY A 22 -4.21 10.26 19.37
N THR A 23 -5.47 10.23 19.80
CA THR A 23 -6.32 11.44 19.88
C THR A 23 -5.77 12.45 20.90
N ALA A 24 -5.27 11.98 22.06
CA ALA A 24 -4.66 12.87 23.05
C ALA A 24 -3.46 13.64 22.47
N PHE A 25 -2.59 12.96 21.72
CA PHE A 25 -1.46 13.62 21.04
C PHE A 25 -1.89 14.56 19.92
N ILE A 26 -2.94 14.24 19.17
CA ILE A 26 -3.51 15.17 18.16
C ILE A 26 -4.06 16.43 18.85
N ILE A 27 -4.81 16.27 19.93
CA ILE A 27 -5.32 17.42 20.71
C ILE A 27 -4.15 18.26 21.22
N LEU A 28 -3.11 17.64 21.77
CA LEU A 28 -1.91 18.35 22.23
C LEU A 28 -1.26 19.15 21.10
N THR A 29 -1.15 18.58 19.91
CA THR A 29 -0.66 19.27 18.72
C THR A 29 -1.49 20.53 18.41
N LEU A 30 -2.82 20.41 18.38
CA LEU A 30 -3.70 21.53 18.09
C LEU A 30 -3.68 22.58 19.21
N LEU A 31 -3.54 22.17 20.46
CA LEU A 31 -3.37 23.10 21.61
C LEU A 31 -2.08 23.91 21.50
N ILE A 32 -0.96 23.31 21.07
CA ILE A 32 0.30 24.02 20.85
C ILE A 32 0.09 25.14 19.81
N PHE A 33 -0.57 24.86 18.69
CA PHE A 33 -0.88 25.89 17.69
C PHE A 33 -1.87 26.92 18.20
N SER A 34 -2.92 26.51 18.93
CA SER A 34 -3.93 27.45 19.42
C SER A 34 -3.40 28.38 20.49
N GLN A 35 -2.44 27.96 21.31
CA GLN A 35 -1.80 28.79 22.32
C GLN A 35 -1.07 29.99 21.69
N GLU A 36 -0.38 29.76 20.58
CA GLU A 36 0.39 30.83 19.90
C GLU A 36 -0.51 31.72 19.03
N THR A 37 -1.55 31.15 18.42
CA THR A 37 -2.43 31.90 17.53
C THR A 37 -3.66 32.52 18.21
N GLY A 38 -3.97 32.12 19.45
CA GLY A 38 -5.17 32.53 20.17
C GLY A 38 -6.48 31.98 19.58
N SER A 39 -6.42 31.03 18.63
CA SER A 39 -7.58 30.52 17.89
C SER A 39 -7.44 29.02 17.61
N PHE A 40 -8.57 28.33 17.41
CA PHE A 40 -8.64 26.96 16.90
C PHE A 40 -8.96 26.90 15.39
N SER A 41 -9.00 28.04 14.71
CA SER A 41 -9.19 28.09 13.27
C SER A 41 -7.96 27.62 12.53
N PHE A 42 -8.11 26.73 11.56
CA PHE A 42 -7.02 26.28 10.69
C PHE A 42 -6.42 27.45 9.86
N GLU A 43 -7.22 28.47 9.60
CA GLU A 43 -6.75 29.68 8.93
C GLU A 43 -5.75 30.44 9.81
N ALA A 44 -6.05 30.57 11.11
CA ALA A 44 -5.14 31.21 12.06
C ALA A 44 -3.80 30.45 12.16
N PHE A 45 -3.81 29.11 12.05
CA PHE A 45 -2.59 28.29 12.09
C PHE A 45 -1.64 28.54 10.90
N ARG A 46 -2.11 29.12 9.80
CA ARG A 46 -1.34 29.40 8.58
C ARG A 46 -0.64 30.76 8.57
N HIS A 47 -0.84 31.58 9.59
CA HIS A 47 -0.27 32.94 9.59
C HIS A 47 1.25 32.90 9.82
N PRO A 48 2.07 33.33 8.81
CA PRO A 48 3.53 33.26 8.89
C PRO A 48 4.14 34.19 9.94
N ASP A 49 3.39 35.23 10.35
CA ASP A 49 3.85 36.27 11.30
C ASP A 49 3.92 35.75 12.76
N GLN A 50 3.32 34.60 13.04
CA GLN A 50 3.30 33.94 14.33
C GLN A 50 3.95 32.56 14.25
N GLN A 51 5.19 32.50 13.79
CA GLN A 51 5.92 31.23 13.76
C GLN A 51 6.17 30.74 15.18
N LEU A 52 5.73 29.50 15.44
CA LEU A 52 6.09 28.79 16.67
C LEU A 52 7.60 28.82 16.90
N PRO A 53 8.08 29.08 18.13
CA PRO A 53 9.48 28.89 18.48
C PRO A 53 9.98 27.49 18.07
N GLU A 54 11.24 27.37 17.68
CA GLU A 54 11.80 26.12 17.11
C GLU A 54 11.59 24.92 18.05
N GLY A 55 11.71 25.12 19.36
CA GLY A 55 11.45 24.05 20.35
C GLY A 55 9.99 23.58 20.32
N LEU A 56 9.03 24.52 20.27
CA LEU A 56 7.59 24.17 20.22
C LEU A 56 7.21 23.53 18.88
N ARG A 57 7.82 23.98 17.76
CA ARG A 57 7.63 23.34 16.46
C ARG A 57 8.08 21.88 16.48
N SER A 58 9.23 21.60 17.10
CA SER A 58 9.73 20.22 17.23
C SER A 58 8.81 19.36 18.13
N ILE A 59 8.28 19.93 19.21
CA ILE A 59 7.28 19.22 20.04
C ILE A 59 6.01 18.96 19.24
N ALA A 60 5.50 19.96 18.49
CA ALA A 60 4.33 19.80 17.64
C ALA A 60 4.56 18.75 16.52
N PHE A 61 5.77 18.69 15.96
CA PHE A 61 6.15 17.65 14.99
C PHE A 61 6.02 16.24 15.60
N PHE A 62 6.61 16.01 16.78
CA PHE A 62 6.55 14.68 17.42
C PHE A 62 5.17 14.33 17.93
N THR A 63 4.45 15.28 18.52
CA THR A 63 3.06 15.02 18.96
C THR A 63 2.14 14.70 17.79
N ALA A 64 2.28 15.38 16.65
CA ALA A 64 1.58 15.06 15.42
C ALA A 64 1.99 13.67 14.87
N LEU A 65 3.29 13.37 14.85
CA LEU A 65 3.79 12.07 14.39
C LEU A 65 3.23 10.92 15.24
N ILE A 66 3.24 11.05 16.57
CA ILE A 66 2.68 10.04 17.46
C ILE A 66 1.17 9.95 17.30
N GLY A 67 0.46 11.08 17.31
CA GLY A 67 -0.99 11.13 17.25
C GLY A 67 -1.56 10.58 15.93
N PHE A 68 -1.16 11.15 14.83
CA PHE A 68 -1.57 10.70 13.51
C PHE A 68 -0.90 9.39 13.11
N GLY A 69 0.33 9.15 13.54
CA GLY A 69 1.05 7.89 13.33
C GLY A 69 0.37 6.70 13.99
N ALA A 70 -0.18 6.85 15.19
CA ALA A 70 -0.99 5.83 15.84
C ALA A 70 -2.26 5.52 15.04
N LYS A 71 -2.93 6.53 14.48
CA LYS A 71 -4.10 6.34 13.62
C LYS A 71 -3.75 5.76 12.25
N ALA A 72 -2.63 6.16 11.64
CA ALA A 72 -2.14 5.63 10.37
C ALA A 72 -1.62 4.20 10.48
N GLY A 73 -1.15 3.80 11.67
CA GLY A 73 -0.51 2.52 11.91
C GLY A 73 0.95 2.49 11.52
N ILE A 74 1.70 3.56 11.83
CA ILE A 74 3.16 3.62 11.65
C ILE A 74 3.83 2.76 12.73
N VAL A 75 4.86 1.99 12.38
CA VAL A 75 5.65 1.23 13.35
C VAL A 75 6.36 2.19 14.32
N PRO A 76 6.29 1.97 15.65
CA PRO A 76 5.73 0.81 16.37
C PRO A 76 4.24 0.92 16.77
N LEU A 77 3.56 2.00 16.41
CA LEU A 77 2.18 2.31 16.82
C LEU A 77 1.10 1.53 16.04
N HIS A 78 1.50 0.61 15.17
CA HIS A 78 0.64 -0.17 14.27
C HIS A 78 -0.07 -1.36 14.92
N VAL A 79 0.25 -1.70 16.17
CA VAL A 79 -0.12 -2.98 16.83
C VAL A 79 -1.63 -3.28 16.83
N TRP A 80 -2.48 -2.29 16.76
CA TRP A 80 -3.93 -2.46 16.74
C TRP A 80 -4.49 -2.95 15.39
N LEU A 81 -3.79 -2.65 14.26
CA LEU A 81 -4.26 -2.95 12.89
C LEU A 81 -4.46 -4.46 12.65
N PRO A 82 -3.46 -5.34 12.96
CA PRO A 82 -3.60 -6.77 12.74
C PRO A 82 -4.69 -7.43 13.60
N TYR A 83 -5.08 -6.83 14.71
CA TYR A 83 -6.18 -7.31 15.54
C TYR A 83 -7.53 -6.77 15.07
N ALA A 84 -7.61 -5.48 14.76
CA ALA A 84 -8.85 -4.82 14.41
C ALA A 84 -9.42 -5.28 13.06
N HIS A 85 -8.58 -5.41 12.03
CA HIS A 85 -9.04 -5.78 10.69
C HIS A 85 -9.64 -7.20 10.59
N PRO A 86 -9.03 -8.27 11.16
CA PRO A 86 -9.66 -9.58 11.17
C PRO A 86 -10.96 -9.61 11.97
N ALA A 87 -11.06 -8.86 13.06
CA ALA A 87 -12.24 -8.79 13.91
C ALA A 87 -13.42 -8.03 13.28
N ALA A 88 -13.14 -6.99 12.48
CA ALA A 88 -14.17 -6.18 11.85
C ALA A 88 -14.82 -6.90 10.64
N PRO A 89 -16.09 -6.60 10.28
CA PRO A 89 -16.66 -7.02 9.01
C PRO A 89 -15.83 -6.52 7.82
N SER A 90 -15.77 -7.28 6.71
CA SER A 90 -14.83 -7.00 5.62
C SER A 90 -15.05 -5.65 4.93
N HIS A 91 -16.30 -5.21 4.78
CA HIS A 91 -16.60 -3.88 4.24
C HIS A 91 -16.16 -2.75 5.18
N ILE A 92 -16.22 -2.95 6.50
CA ILE A 92 -15.65 -2.02 7.47
C ILE A 92 -14.12 -2.03 7.38
N SER A 93 -13.48 -3.20 7.27
CA SER A 93 -12.03 -3.30 7.07
C SER A 93 -11.58 -2.58 5.78
N ALA A 94 -12.39 -2.66 4.70
CA ALA A 94 -12.15 -1.93 3.46
C ALA A 94 -12.17 -0.40 3.68
N LEU A 95 -13.15 0.13 4.43
CA LEU A 95 -13.22 1.55 4.79
C LEU A 95 -12.09 1.96 5.76
N MET A 96 -11.79 1.13 6.75
CA MET A 96 -10.71 1.41 7.70
C MET A 96 -9.36 1.53 6.98
N SER A 97 -9.02 0.57 6.13
CA SER A 97 -7.77 0.60 5.38
C SER A 97 -7.81 1.57 4.17
N GLY A 98 -8.93 1.63 3.45
CA GLY A 98 -9.07 2.46 2.25
C GLY A 98 -9.17 3.97 2.55
N VAL A 99 -9.81 4.37 3.65
CA VAL A 99 -10.13 5.78 3.95
C VAL A 99 -9.57 6.22 5.30
N MET A 100 -9.93 5.56 6.40
CA MET A 100 -9.68 6.04 7.76
C MET A 100 -8.18 6.31 8.05
N ILE A 101 -7.29 5.39 7.70
CA ILE A 101 -5.84 5.60 7.95
C ILE A 101 -5.25 6.70 7.06
N LYS A 102 -5.90 7.06 5.93
CA LYS A 102 -5.47 8.18 5.06
C LYS A 102 -5.84 9.54 5.61
N THR A 103 -6.90 9.64 6.41
CA THR A 103 -7.20 10.90 7.11
C THR A 103 -6.08 11.28 8.08
N ALA A 104 -5.35 10.30 8.62
CA ALA A 104 -4.16 10.56 9.43
C ALA A 104 -2.99 11.09 8.58
N ILE A 105 -2.77 10.56 7.38
CA ILE A 105 -1.77 11.09 6.43
C ILE A 105 -2.13 12.53 6.04
N TYR A 106 -3.41 12.80 5.74
CA TYR A 106 -3.89 14.16 5.53
C TYR A 106 -3.55 15.08 6.71
N GLY A 107 -3.80 14.63 7.95
CA GLY A 107 -3.47 15.40 9.15
C GLY A 107 -1.98 15.72 9.28
N LEU A 108 -1.09 14.75 8.99
CA LEU A 108 0.35 14.97 8.97
C LEU A 108 0.77 16.03 7.94
N ILE A 109 0.26 15.92 6.71
CA ILE A 109 0.55 16.90 5.65
C ILE A 109 0.06 18.30 6.05
N ARG A 110 -1.15 18.39 6.64
CA ARG A 110 -1.70 19.66 7.14
C ARG A 110 -0.80 20.28 8.20
N VAL A 111 -0.33 19.50 9.16
CA VAL A 111 0.54 20.01 10.22
C VAL A 111 1.88 20.45 9.65
N TYR A 112 2.54 19.61 8.85
CA TYR A 112 3.92 19.83 8.46
C TYR A 112 4.07 20.86 7.34
N PHE A 113 3.30 20.73 6.27
CA PHE A 113 3.44 21.63 5.12
C PHE A 113 2.56 22.88 5.22
N ASP A 114 1.36 22.77 5.78
CA ASP A 114 0.40 23.86 5.77
C ASP A 114 0.51 24.74 7.04
N PHE A 115 0.42 24.16 8.25
CA PHE A 115 0.45 24.96 9.49
C PHE A 115 1.86 25.41 9.87
N MET A 116 2.89 24.60 9.60
CA MET A 116 4.28 24.98 9.83
C MET A 116 4.90 25.74 8.66
N GLY A 117 4.15 26.00 7.59
CA GLY A 117 4.57 26.80 6.44
C GLY A 117 5.80 26.26 5.70
N GLY A 118 6.06 24.96 5.78
CA GLY A 118 7.25 24.34 5.16
C GLY A 118 8.58 24.70 5.87
N VAL A 119 8.56 25.40 6.99
CA VAL A 119 9.76 25.76 7.73
C VAL A 119 10.09 24.68 8.77
N PHE A 120 10.88 23.72 8.36
CA PHE A 120 11.31 22.60 9.21
C PHE A 120 12.75 22.18 8.91
N PRO A 121 13.47 21.59 9.90
CA PRO A 121 14.83 21.07 9.69
C PRO A 121 14.79 19.76 8.90
N TRP A 122 15.85 19.47 8.15
CA TRP A 122 15.97 18.25 7.33
C TRP A 122 15.72 16.94 8.09
N TRP A 123 16.05 16.89 9.37
CA TRP A 123 15.94 15.67 10.17
C TRP A 123 14.49 15.26 10.45
N TRP A 124 13.50 16.16 10.33
CA TRP A 124 12.08 15.77 10.40
C TRP A 124 11.69 14.89 9.20
N GLY A 125 12.06 15.32 8.00
CA GLY A 125 11.85 14.53 6.79
C GLY A 125 12.61 13.20 6.85
N PHE A 126 13.83 13.21 7.41
CA PHE A 126 14.60 11.99 7.63
C PHE A 126 13.96 11.06 8.66
N THR A 127 13.36 11.58 9.72
CA THR A 127 12.59 10.78 10.69
C THR A 127 11.42 10.08 10.02
N LEU A 128 10.66 10.78 9.16
CA LEU A 128 9.58 10.17 8.38
C LEU A 128 10.11 9.12 7.38
N LEU A 129 11.23 9.39 6.73
CA LEU A 129 11.88 8.45 5.82
C LEU A 129 12.25 7.15 6.52
N VAL A 130 12.86 7.23 7.70
CA VAL A 130 13.23 6.05 8.52
C VAL A 130 11.98 5.32 9.01
N ALA A 131 11.02 6.03 9.59
CA ALA A 131 9.76 5.44 10.05
C ALA A 131 9.01 4.76 8.89
N GLY A 132 9.01 5.39 7.71
CA GLY A 132 8.44 4.83 6.48
C GLY A 132 9.14 3.56 6.03
N THR A 133 10.47 3.59 5.96
CA THR A 133 11.29 2.43 5.57
C THR A 133 11.06 1.23 6.50
N VAL A 134 11.10 1.47 7.82
CA VAL A 134 10.88 0.43 8.83
C VAL A 134 9.46 -0.13 8.74
N SER A 135 8.46 0.75 8.58
CA SER A 135 7.06 0.33 8.46
C SER A 135 6.81 -0.48 7.19
N ALA A 136 7.40 -0.08 6.06
CA ALA A 136 7.27 -0.80 4.80
C ALA A 136 7.87 -2.20 4.89
N LEU A 137 9.11 -2.31 5.36
CA LEU A 137 9.80 -3.60 5.43
C LEU A 137 9.19 -4.54 6.48
N LEU A 138 8.98 -4.09 7.71
CA LEU A 138 8.39 -4.93 8.76
C LEU A 138 6.94 -5.32 8.42
N GLY A 139 6.17 -4.40 7.83
CA GLY A 139 4.81 -4.68 7.40
C GLY A 139 4.73 -5.86 6.44
N VAL A 140 5.53 -5.86 5.36
CA VAL A 140 5.53 -6.96 4.37
C VAL A 140 6.09 -8.25 4.96
N MET A 141 7.11 -8.17 5.81
CA MET A 141 7.70 -9.36 6.44
C MET A 141 6.67 -10.08 7.31
N TYR A 142 5.95 -9.37 8.17
CA TYR A 142 4.90 -9.97 9.00
C TYR A 142 3.71 -10.46 8.15
N ALA A 143 3.32 -9.73 7.09
CA ALA A 143 2.29 -10.18 6.16
C ALA A 143 2.60 -11.54 5.52
N LEU A 144 3.87 -11.79 5.18
CA LEU A 144 4.31 -13.08 4.61
C LEU A 144 4.10 -14.26 5.57
N MET A 145 4.16 -14.03 6.88
CA MET A 145 3.97 -15.08 7.88
C MET A 145 2.50 -15.34 8.21
N GLU A 146 1.61 -14.41 7.86
CA GLU A 146 0.20 -14.53 8.17
C GLU A 146 -0.51 -15.62 7.37
N HIS A 147 -1.44 -16.29 8.04
CA HIS A 147 -2.31 -17.33 7.49
C HIS A 147 -3.79 -16.89 7.44
N ASP A 148 -4.17 -15.89 8.23
CA ASP A 148 -5.47 -15.20 8.11
C ASP A 148 -5.36 -14.17 6.99
N LEU A 149 -6.21 -14.29 5.95
CA LEU A 149 -6.15 -13.40 4.79
C LEU A 149 -6.37 -11.92 5.17
N LYS A 150 -7.22 -11.62 6.16
CA LYS A 150 -7.44 -10.23 6.62
C LYS A 150 -6.29 -9.73 7.47
N GLY A 151 -5.65 -10.60 8.25
CA GLY A 151 -4.41 -10.30 8.97
C GLY A 151 -3.28 -9.93 8.01
N LEU A 152 -3.08 -10.75 6.96
CA LEU A 152 -2.15 -10.48 5.88
C LEU A 152 -2.39 -9.09 5.26
N LEU A 153 -3.63 -8.79 4.91
CA LEU A 153 -4.01 -7.49 4.35
C LEU A 153 -3.80 -6.34 5.35
N ALA A 154 -3.97 -6.58 6.66
CA ALA A 154 -3.74 -5.56 7.68
C ALA A 154 -2.25 -5.15 7.75
N PHE A 155 -1.33 -6.11 7.77
CA PHE A 155 0.11 -5.82 7.74
C PHE A 155 0.55 -5.12 6.44
N HIS A 156 -0.02 -5.48 5.30
CA HIS A 156 0.18 -4.73 4.07
C HIS A 156 -0.38 -3.30 4.11
N SER A 157 -1.28 -2.95 5.04
CA SER A 157 -1.67 -1.54 5.26
C SER A 157 -0.56 -0.78 5.96
N VAL A 158 0.12 -1.39 6.93
CA VAL A 158 1.32 -0.83 7.59
C VAL A 158 2.43 -0.58 6.58
N GLU A 159 2.70 -1.57 5.73
CA GLU A 159 3.67 -1.47 4.63
C GLU A 159 3.40 -0.26 3.74
N ASN A 160 2.19 -0.16 3.21
CA ASN A 160 1.84 0.89 2.26
C ASN A 160 1.81 2.29 2.88
N ILE A 161 1.46 2.42 4.17
CA ILE A 161 1.65 3.67 4.92
C ILE A 161 3.13 4.02 4.97
N GLY A 162 4.01 3.04 5.14
CA GLY A 162 5.46 3.23 5.05
C GLY A 162 5.89 3.82 3.70
N ILE A 163 5.37 3.28 2.59
CA ILE A 163 5.67 3.79 1.23
C ILE A 163 5.20 5.24 1.05
N ILE A 164 4.02 5.59 1.55
CA ILE A 164 3.52 6.96 1.56
C ILE A 164 4.48 7.89 2.30
N LEU A 165 4.95 7.47 3.49
CA LEU A 165 5.88 8.25 4.30
C LEU A 165 7.26 8.42 3.64
N LEU A 166 7.71 7.46 2.83
CA LEU A 166 8.95 7.61 2.03
C LEU A 166 8.84 8.80 1.08
N GLY A 167 7.72 8.91 0.35
CA GLY A 167 7.47 10.05 -0.54
C GLY A 167 7.39 11.38 0.21
N ILE A 168 6.61 11.43 1.29
CA ILE A 168 6.45 12.66 2.11
C ILE A 168 7.78 13.05 2.76
N GLY A 169 8.51 12.10 3.35
CA GLY A 169 9.81 12.33 3.99
C GLY A 169 10.87 12.86 3.02
N ALA A 170 10.95 12.26 1.82
CA ALA A 170 11.82 12.76 0.75
C ALA A 170 11.43 14.18 0.33
N GLY A 171 10.13 14.45 0.14
CA GLY A 171 9.60 15.77 -0.16
C GLY A 171 9.99 16.82 0.89
N MET A 172 9.88 16.49 2.18
CA MET A 172 10.31 17.37 3.27
C MET A 172 11.82 17.64 3.24
N ILE A 173 12.64 16.61 3.00
CA ILE A 173 14.10 16.79 2.91
C ILE A 173 14.44 17.74 1.76
N PHE A 174 13.90 17.53 0.57
CA PHE A 174 14.15 18.40 -0.58
C PHE A 174 13.69 19.83 -0.35
N HIS A 175 12.52 19.99 0.28
CA HIS A 175 11.98 21.32 0.60
C HIS A 175 12.93 22.12 1.50
N THR A 176 13.51 21.48 2.53
CA THR A 176 14.47 22.10 3.44
C THR A 176 15.70 22.68 2.73
N TYR A 177 16.11 22.06 1.62
CA TYR A 177 17.26 22.52 0.82
C TYR A 177 16.88 23.40 -0.37
N GLY A 178 15.63 23.88 -0.45
CA GLY A 178 15.16 24.77 -1.51
C GLY A 178 14.97 24.07 -2.87
N LEU A 179 14.97 22.75 -2.90
CA LEU A 179 14.73 21.94 -4.10
C LEU A 179 13.22 21.72 -4.30
N HIS A 180 12.50 22.80 -4.58
CA HIS A 180 11.03 22.85 -4.57
C HIS A 180 10.37 21.89 -5.55
N GLU A 181 10.93 21.68 -6.74
CA GLU A 181 10.42 20.73 -7.73
C GLU A 181 10.52 19.27 -7.25
N LEU A 182 11.65 18.92 -6.62
CA LEU A 182 11.85 17.59 -6.04
C LEU A 182 11.00 17.38 -4.79
N ALA A 183 10.78 18.45 -4.02
CA ALA A 183 9.87 18.44 -2.89
C ALA A 183 8.42 18.17 -3.35
N ALA A 184 8.00 18.84 -4.42
CA ALA A 184 6.70 18.59 -5.06
C ALA A 184 6.59 17.17 -5.59
N LEU A 185 7.65 16.63 -6.23
CA LEU A 185 7.68 15.24 -6.71
C LEU A 185 7.49 14.24 -5.58
N GLY A 186 8.24 14.38 -4.47
CA GLY A 186 8.13 13.48 -3.32
C GLY A 186 6.74 13.50 -2.68
N LEU A 187 6.19 14.70 -2.47
CA LEU A 187 4.85 14.87 -1.90
C LEU A 187 3.75 14.36 -2.84
N LEU A 188 3.85 14.65 -4.14
CA LEU A 188 2.95 14.15 -5.17
C LEU A 188 2.97 12.61 -5.23
N ALA A 189 4.15 11.99 -5.22
CA ALA A 189 4.31 10.55 -5.22
C ALA A 189 3.63 9.89 -4.00
N GLY A 190 3.84 10.45 -2.80
CA GLY A 190 3.19 10.00 -1.57
C GLY A 190 1.67 10.14 -1.60
N LEU A 191 1.13 11.27 -2.10
CA LEU A 191 -0.30 11.48 -2.26
C LEU A 191 -0.90 10.57 -3.33
N TYR A 192 -0.22 10.37 -4.45
CA TYR A 192 -0.67 9.45 -5.49
C TYR A 192 -0.74 8.02 -4.96
N HIS A 193 0.28 7.60 -4.20
CA HIS A 193 0.27 6.29 -3.56
C HIS A 193 -0.87 6.18 -2.53
N THR A 194 -1.22 7.26 -1.85
CA THR A 194 -2.36 7.31 -0.92
C THR A 194 -3.68 6.98 -1.61
N ILE A 195 -3.94 7.58 -2.80
CA ILE A 195 -5.15 7.31 -3.61
C ILE A 195 -5.12 5.88 -4.14
N ASN A 196 -4.01 5.45 -4.70
CA ASN A 196 -3.84 4.12 -5.26
C ASN A 196 -4.04 3.02 -4.20
N HIS A 197 -3.42 3.19 -3.05
CA HIS A 197 -3.59 2.29 -1.92
C HIS A 197 -5.06 2.25 -1.45
N ALA A 198 -5.79 3.36 -1.45
CA ALA A 198 -7.21 3.35 -1.11
C ALA A 198 -8.01 2.42 -2.04
N ALA A 199 -7.76 2.50 -3.34
CA ALA A 199 -8.47 1.71 -4.34
C ALA A 199 -8.17 0.20 -4.24
N PHE A 200 -6.89 -0.19 -4.34
CA PHE A 200 -6.55 -1.62 -4.35
C PHE A 200 -6.74 -2.28 -2.98
N LYS A 201 -6.60 -1.55 -1.87
CA LYS A 201 -6.85 -2.10 -0.54
C LYS A 201 -8.32 -2.36 -0.27
N ALA A 202 -9.18 -1.41 -0.63
CA ALA A 202 -10.62 -1.62 -0.54
C ALA A 202 -11.04 -2.83 -1.38
N LEU A 203 -10.51 -2.96 -2.61
CA LEU A 203 -10.75 -4.11 -3.49
C LEU A 203 -10.34 -5.43 -2.82
N LEU A 204 -9.13 -5.51 -2.28
CA LEU A 204 -8.60 -6.72 -1.65
C LEU A 204 -9.39 -7.11 -0.39
N PHE A 205 -9.78 -6.15 0.45
CA PHE A 205 -10.61 -6.45 1.63
C PHE A 205 -12.03 -6.88 1.25
N LEU A 206 -12.64 -6.30 0.20
CA LEU A 206 -13.91 -6.79 -0.32
C LEU A 206 -13.77 -8.19 -0.92
N GLY A 207 -12.67 -8.47 -1.63
CA GLY A 207 -12.33 -9.80 -2.12
C GLY A 207 -12.16 -10.84 -0.99
N ALA A 208 -11.44 -10.47 0.09
CA ALA A 208 -11.33 -11.32 1.27
C ALA A 208 -12.70 -11.54 1.94
N GLY A 209 -13.58 -10.53 1.91
CA GLY A 209 -14.96 -10.64 2.36
C GLY A 209 -15.79 -11.60 1.50
N ALA A 210 -15.61 -11.55 0.18
CA ALA A 210 -16.27 -12.45 -0.76
C ALA A 210 -15.84 -13.91 -0.54
N LEU A 211 -14.55 -14.16 -0.31
CA LEU A 211 -14.04 -15.48 0.05
C LEU A 211 -14.63 -15.96 1.38
N GLN A 212 -14.60 -15.13 2.42
CA GLN A 212 -15.17 -15.48 3.72
C GLN A 212 -16.68 -15.74 3.65
N PHE A 213 -17.42 -14.98 2.84
CA PHE A 213 -18.86 -15.19 2.63
C PHE A 213 -19.17 -16.55 2.02
N SER A 214 -18.38 -16.97 1.03
CA SER A 214 -18.61 -18.24 0.31
C SER A 214 -18.03 -19.46 1.01
N THR A 215 -16.93 -19.32 1.76
CA THR A 215 -16.20 -20.45 2.36
C THR A 215 -16.33 -20.53 3.88
N HIS A 216 -16.92 -19.52 4.53
CA HIS A 216 -17.06 -19.41 5.98
C HIS A 216 -15.73 -19.46 6.78
N THR A 217 -14.59 -19.33 6.12
CA THR A 217 -13.27 -19.29 6.73
C THR A 217 -12.46 -18.09 6.21
N ARG A 218 -11.39 -17.72 6.91
CA ARG A 218 -10.40 -16.70 6.51
C ARG A 218 -9.01 -17.30 6.36
N HIS A 219 -8.84 -18.57 6.74
CA HIS A 219 -7.56 -19.26 6.72
C HIS A 219 -7.19 -19.69 5.31
N ILE A 220 -6.07 -19.15 4.81
CA ILE A 220 -5.56 -19.41 3.45
C ILE A 220 -5.31 -20.91 3.22
N GLU A 221 -4.92 -21.64 4.28
CA GLU A 221 -4.68 -23.09 4.22
C GLU A 221 -5.93 -23.92 3.92
N GLU A 222 -7.13 -23.37 4.18
CA GLU A 222 -8.40 -24.05 3.96
C GLU A 222 -9.00 -23.76 2.56
N TYR A 223 -8.42 -22.83 1.81
CA TYR A 223 -8.86 -22.48 0.46
C TYR A 223 -8.35 -23.49 -0.59
N GLY A 224 -8.33 -23.08 -1.84
CA GLY A 224 -7.82 -23.81 -2.99
C GLY A 224 -8.86 -24.01 -4.07
N GLY A 225 -8.45 -23.90 -5.33
CA GLY A 225 -9.27 -24.15 -6.50
C GLY A 225 -10.46 -23.19 -6.68
N LEU A 226 -10.48 -22.07 -5.98
CA LEU A 226 -11.62 -21.16 -5.96
C LEU A 226 -11.82 -20.41 -7.29
N LEU A 227 -10.81 -20.29 -8.14
CA LEU A 227 -10.93 -19.59 -9.43
C LEU A 227 -12.00 -20.20 -10.34
N ARG A 228 -12.18 -21.52 -10.30
CA ARG A 228 -13.21 -22.21 -11.10
C ARG A 228 -14.62 -21.96 -10.58
N ARG A 229 -14.76 -21.64 -9.30
CA ARG A 229 -16.05 -21.50 -8.61
C ARG A 229 -16.44 -20.04 -8.43
N MET A 230 -15.45 -19.18 -8.29
CA MET A 230 -15.58 -17.75 -8.05
C MET A 230 -14.72 -16.96 -9.06
N PRO A 231 -15.00 -17.09 -10.38
CA PRO A 231 -14.13 -16.50 -11.42
C PRO A 231 -14.10 -14.98 -11.39
N TRP A 232 -15.22 -14.32 -11.10
CA TRP A 232 -15.27 -12.85 -10.98
C TRP A 232 -14.51 -12.35 -9.76
N THR A 233 -14.76 -12.99 -8.60
CA THR A 233 -14.01 -12.68 -7.38
C THR A 233 -12.51 -12.90 -7.58
N GLY A 234 -12.12 -14.01 -8.24
CA GLY A 234 -10.73 -14.31 -8.56
C GLY A 234 -10.08 -13.28 -9.46
N ALA A 235 -10.78 -12.86 -10.53
CA ALA A 235 -10.28 -11.84 -11.45
C ALA A 235 -10.09 -10.49 -10.75
N PHE A 236 -11.06 -10.05 -9.96
CA PHE A 236 -10.96 -8.79 -9.21
C PHE A 236 -9.87 -8.83 -8.14
N PHE A 237 -9.77 -9.95 -7.40
CA PHE A 237 -8.69 -10.12 -6.42
C PHE A 237 -7.31 -10.13 -7.08
N LEU A 238 -7.16 -10.74 -8.26
CA LEU A 238 -5.92 -10.71 -9.04
C LEU A 238 -5.52 -9.28 -9.42
N ILE A 239 -6.46 -8.45 -9.90
CA ILE A 239 -6.20 -7.05 -10.21
C ILE A 239 -5.70 -6.31 -8.95
N GLY A 240 -6.34 -6.51 -7.80
CA GLY A 240 -5.87 -5.95 -6.53
C GLY A 240 -4.49 -6.46 -6.11
N ALA A 241 -4.22 -7.76 -6.30
CA ALA A 241 -2.94 -8.38 -5.98
C ALA A 241 -1.79 -7.86 -6.86
N VAL A 242 -2.03 -7.71 -8.16
CA VAL A 242 -1.08 -7.13 -9.12
C VAL A 242 -0.83 -5.65 -8.79
N SER A 243 -1.90 -4.93 -8.39
CA SER A 243 -1.80 -3.51 -8.03
C SER A 243 -0.96 -3.28 -6.77
N ILE A 244 -1.20 -4.02 -5.72
CA ILE A 244 -0.45 -3.86 -4.46
C ILE A 244 0.99 -4.37 -4.56
N ALA A 245 1.26 -5.31 -5.46
CA ALA A 245 2.62 -5.77 -5.77
C ALA A 245 3.37 -4.83 -6.73
N ALA A 246 2.81 -3.65 -7.01
CA ALA A 246 3.36 -2.64 -7.90
C ALA A 246 3.79 -3.19 -9.28
N LEU A 247 3.02 -4.12 -9.84
CA LEU A 247 3.30 -4.65 -11.17
C LEU A 247 2.65 -3.77 -12.24
N PRO A 248 3.40 -3.41 -13.30
CA PRO A 248 2.82 -2.65 -14.41
C PRO A 248 1.75 -3.47 -15.14
N PRO A 249 0.72 -2.86 -15.70
CA PRO A 249 0.48 -1.42 -15.83
C PRO A 249 -0.48 -0.85 -14.78
N THR A 250 -0.58 -1.46 -13.60
CA THR A 250 -1.54 -1.08 -12.57
C THR A 250 -1.11 0.16 -11.77
N ASN A 251 -2.04 0.70 -11.01
CA ASN A 251 -1.89 1.96 -10.30
C ASN A 251 -0.78 1.95 -9.23
N GLY A 252 -0.57 0.83 -8.52
CA GLY A 252 0.52 0.72 -7.53
C GLY A 252 1.89 1.00 -8.13
N PHE A 253 2.13 0.46 -9.34
CA PHE A 253 3.38 0.66 -10.07
C PHE A 253 3.70 2.14 -10.31
N VAL A 254 2.74 2.93 -10.83
CA VAL A 254 2.98 4.35 -11.17
C VAL A 254 3.41 5.14 -9.95
N SER A 255 2.71 4.99 -8.84
CA SER A 255 3.02 5.75 -7.63
C SER A 255 4.31 5.30 -6.95
N GLU A 256 4.59 4.00 -6.88
CA GLU A 256 5.87 3.51 -6.34
C GLU A 256 7.05 3.91 -7.23
N TRP A 257 6.86 3.86 -8.55
CA TRP A 257 7.88 4.34 -9.48
C TRP A 257 8.24 5.81 -9.22
N LEU A 258 7.24 6.69 -8.99
CA LEU A 258 7.49 8.09 -8.63
C LEU A 258 8.19 8.24 -7.28
N VAL A 259 7.86 7.39 -6.29
CA VAL A 259 8.60 7.35 -5.01
C VAL A 259 10.06 6.97 -5.25
N PHE A 260 10.33 5.91 -6.02
CA PHE A 260 11.71 5.54 -6.40
C PHE A 260 12.46 6.70 -7.05
N GLN A 261 11.82 7.38 -8.02
CA GLN A 261 12.44 8.52 -8.69
C GLN A 261 12.78 9.64 -7.71
N SER A 262 11.89 9.97 -6.78
CA SER A 262 12.18 10.98 -5.76
C SER A 262 13.38 10.59 -4.89
N LEU A 263 13.52 9.30 -4.53
CA LEU A 263 14.64 8.81 -3.73
C LEU A 263 15.97 8.81 -4.51
N PHE A 264 15.95 8.45 -5.80
CA PHE A 264 17.17 8.41 -6.63
C PHE A 264 17.70 9.80 -6.98
N LEU A 265 16.86 10.84 -7.03
CA LEU A 265 17.28 12.22 -7.28
C LEU A 265 18.02 12.86 -6.09
N SER A 266 18.33 12.09 -5.06
CA SER A 266 19.09 12.48 -3.87
C SER A 266 20.50 13.02 -4.16
N PHE A 267 21.08 12.75 -5.35
CA PHE A 267 22.38 13.28 -5.73
C PHE A 267 22.43 14.82 -5.81
N GLN A 268 21.29 15.48 -5.90
CA GLN A 268 21.16 16.94 -5.85
C GLN A 268 21.27 17.54 -4.43
N LEU A 269 21.16 16.70 -3.38
CA LEU A 269 21.29 17.16 -2.00
C LEU A 269 22.73 17.55 -1.67
N PRO A 270 22.98 18.52 -0.75
CA PRO A 270 24.35 18.95 -0.47
C PRO A 270 25.15 17.98 0.40
N THR A 271 24.50 17.21 1.27
CA THR A 271 25.18 16.36 2.27
C THR A 271 25.36 14.93 1.79
N LEU A 272 26.56 14.37 1.95
CA LEU A 272 26.86 12.97 1.59
C LEU A 272 25.96 11.99 2.35
N PHE A 273 25.65 12.28 3.61
CA PHE A 273 24.77 11.45 4.43
C PHE A 273 23.42 11.22 3.75
N LEU A 274 22.73 12.30 3.34
CA LEU A 274 21.41 12.17 2.69
C LEU A 274 21.51 11.57 1.28
N LYS A 275 22.59 11.87 0.53
CA LYS A 275 22.86 11.23 -0.77
C LYS A 275 22.93 9.72 -0.68
N LEU A 276 23.37 9.15 0.45
CA LEU A 276 23.47 7.72 0.68
C LEU A 276 22.17 7.15 1.30
N MET A 277 21.54 7.87 2.23
CA MET A 277 20.38 7.34 2.97
C MET A 277 19.13 7.20 2.10
N LEU A 278 18.87 8.12 1.16
CA LEU A 278 17.72 8.00 0.28
C LEU A 278 17.83 6.79 -0.68
N PRO A 279 18.95 6.53 -1.37
CA PRO A 279 19.12 5.29 -2.14
C PRO A 279 19.06 4.00 -1.29
N ILE A 280 19.50 4.03 -0.04
CA ILE A 280 19.31 2.91 0.88
C ILE A 280 17.82 2.68 1.14
N ALA A 281 17.06 3.75 1.38
CA ALA A 281 15.60 3.65 1.51
C ALA A 281 14.95 3.12 0.23
N ALA A 282 15.44 3.50 -0.96
CA ALA A 282 14.99 2.94 -2.23
C ALA A 282 15.31 1.44 -2.34
N ALA A 283 16.51 1.00 -1.92
CA ALA A 283 16.85 -0.43 -1.90
C ALA A 283 15.93 -1.22 -0.94
N MET A 284 15.60 -0.66 0.22
CA MET A 284 14.62 -1.27 1.15
C MET A 284 13.21 -1.30 0.55
N LEU A 285 12.80 -0.27 -0.19
CA LEU A 285 11.53 -0.27 -0.92
C LEU A 285 11.50 -1.35 -2.01
N ALA A 286 12.60 -1.54 -2.76
CA ALA A 286 12.71 -2.61 -3.75
C ALA A 286 12.58 -4.00 -3.11
N LEU A 287 13.23 -4.22 -1.96
CA LEU A 287 13.08 -5.45 -1.18
C LEU A 287 11.64 -5.63 -0.71
N THR A 288 10.99 -4.55 -0.23
CA THR A 288 9.58 -4.56 0.17
C THR A 288 8.67 -4.99 -0.98
N GLY A 289 8.84 -4.42 -2.18
CA GLY A 289 8.06 -4.79 -3.37
C GLY A 289 8.25 -6.24 -3.79
N ALA A 290 9.50 -6.76 -3.74
CA ALA A 290 9.77 -8.17 -4.02
C ALA A 290 9.07 -9.11 -3.02
N LEU A 291 9.10 -8.78 -1.73
CA LEU A 291 8.41 -9.55 -0.69
C LEU A 291 6.89 -9.42 -0.80
N ALA A 292 6.37 -8.26 -1.19
CA ALA A 292 4.93 -8.06 -1.46
C ALA A 292 4.46 -8.93 -2.62
N LEU A 293 5.23 -8.98 -3.71
CA LEU A 293 4.94 -9.88 -4.84
C LEU A 293 4.90 -11.34 -4.39
N ALA A 294 5.89 -11.79 -3.62
CA ALA A 294 5.91 -13.15 -3.06
C ALA A 294 4.68 -13.40 -2.17
N CYS A 295 4.31 -12.43 -1.32
CA CYS A 295 3.15 -12.54 -0.44
C CYS A 295 1.83 -12.67 -1.23
N PHE A 296 1.63 -11.87 -2.28
CA PHE A 296 0.43 -11.95 -3.10
C PHE A 296 0.43 -13.14 -4.06
N ALA A 297 1.59 -13.63 -4.50
CA ALA A 297 1.71 -14.92 -5.17
C ALA A 297 1.24 -16.06 -4.26
N LYS A 298 1.62 -16.03 -2.96
CA LYS A 298 1.10 -16.95 -1.93
C LYS A 298 -0.40 -16.79 -1.77
N ALA A 299 -0.87 -15.57 -1.49
CA ALA A 299 -2.28 -15.31 -1.18
C ALA A 299 -3.21 -15.70 -2.34
N PHE A 300 -2.88 -15.31 -3.57
CA PHE A 300 -3.66 -15.66 -4.76
C PHE A 300 -3.52 -17.12 -5.13
N GLY A 301 -2.29 -17.63 -5.21
CA GLY A 301 -2.00 -19.00 -5.62
C GLY A 301 -2.66 -20.04 -4.70
N MET A 302 -2.51 -19.85 -3.39
CA MET A 302 -3.08 -20.80 -2.42
C MET A 302 -4.60 -20.71 -2.31
N SER A 303 -5.19 -19.54 -2.57
CA SER A 303 -6.64 -19.37 -2.48
C SER A 303 -7.37 -19.79 -3.75
N PHE A 304 -6.91 -19.33 -4.90
CA PHE A 304 -7.66 -19.45 -6.14
C PHE A 304 -7.22 -20.59 -7.05
N LEU A 305 -5.93 -20.96 -6.99
CA LEU A 305 -5.38 -22.05 -7.81
C LEU A 305 -5.41 -23.37 -7.03
N ALA A 306 -4.83 -24.42 -7.65
CA ALA A 306 -4.69 -25.73 -7.04
C ALA A 306 -6.03 -26.47 -6.80
N GLN A 307 -6.08 -27.39 -5.83
CA GLN A 307 -7.26 -28.17 -5.46
C GLN A 307 -7.90 -27.66 -4.17
N PRO A 308 -9.24 -27.79 -4.01
CA PRO A 308 -9.92 -27.43 -2.77
C PRO A 308 -9.40 -28.24 -1.58
N ARG A 309 -8.92 -27.55 -0.53
CA ARG A 309 -8.35 -28.19 0.67
C ARG A 309 -9.37 -28.42 1.78
N SER A 310 -10.55 -27.79 1.70
CA SER A 310 -11.64 -28.01 2.66
C SER A 310 -12.96 -28.36 1.96
N ALA A 311 -13.92 -28.88 2.72
CA ALA A 311 -15.28 -29.09 2.25
C ALA A 311 -15.96 -27.79 1.81
N HIS A 312 -15.74 -26.72 2.57
CA HIS A 312 -16.26 -25.39 2.25
C HIS A 312 -15.72 -24.87 0.91
N ALA A 313 -14.42 -25.02 0.65
CA ALA A 313 -13.83 -24.63 -0.63
C ALA A 313 -14.38 -25.46 -1.81
N ARG A 314 -14.74 -26.75 -1.58
CA ARG A 314 -15.35 -27.62 -2.61
C ARG A 314 -16.75 -27.19 -3.00
N HIS A 315 -17.51 -26.58 -2.09
CA HIS A 315 -18.89 -26.17 -2.30
C HIS A 315 -19.05 -24.64 -2.44
N ALA A 316 -17.94 -23.91 -2.49
CA ALA A 316 -17.96 -22.47 -2.67
C ALA A 316 -18.68 -22.10 -3.97
N THR A 317 -19.41 -20.99 -3.93
CA THR A 317 -20.14 -20.42 -5.06
C THR A 317 -19.80 -18.94 -5.21
N GLU A 318 -19.98 -18.40 -6.41
CA GLU A 318 -19.73 -16.98 -6.67
C GLU A 318 -20.69 -16.09 -5.84
N VAL A 319 -20.20 -14.94 -5.42
CA VAL A 319 -20.95 -13.99 -4.59
C VAL A 319 -22.06 -13.28 -5.37
N PRO A 320 -23.09 -12.70 -4.67
CA PRO A 320 -24.16 -11.95 -5.30
C PRO A 320 -23.66 -10.80 -6.17
N TRP A 321 -24.50 -10.39 -7.14
CA TRP A 321 -24.14 -9.36 -8.11
C TRP A 321 -23.77 -8.02 -7.45
N SER A 322 -24.42 -7.62 -6.37
CA SER A 322 -24.11 -6.40 -5.62
C SER A 322 -22.66 -6.34 -5.11
N MET A 323 -22.13 -7.46 -4.60
CA MET A 323 -20.74 -7.54 -4.17
C MET A 323 -19.77 -7.48 -5.36
N ARG A 324 -20.12 -8.14 -6.48
CA ARG A 324 -19.32 -8.11 -7.71
C ARG A 324 -19.21 -6.72 -8.30
N VAL A 325 -20.31 -5.94 -8.33
CA VAL A 325 -20.31 -4.55 -8.83
C VAL A 325 -19.38 -3.68 -8.00
N GLY A 326 -19.41 -3.77 -6.67
CA GLY A 326 -18.50 -3.01 -5.81
C GLY A 326 -17.02 -3.34 -6.05
N MET A 327 -16.69 -4.63 -6.15
CA MET A 327 -15.32 -5.06 -6.49
C MET A 327 -14.94 -4.66 -7.92
N GLY A 328 -15.85 -4.80 -8.88
CA GLY A 328 -15.62 -4.41 -10.28
C GLY A 328 -15.33 -2.92 -10.46
N PHE A 329 -16.06 -2.06 -9.73
CA PHE A 329 -15.81 -0.62 -9.72
C PHE A 329 -14.39 -0.31 -9.22
N LEU A 330 -13.97 -0.89 -8.09
CA LEU A 330 -12.63 -0.68 -7.55
C LEU A 330 -11.53 -1.27 -8.44
N ALA A 331 -11.79 -2.41 -9.06
CA ALA A 331 -10.87 -3.02 -10.03
C ALA A 331 -10.70 -2.11 -11.27
N GLY A 332 -11.81 -1.58 -11.79
CA GLY A 332 -11.78 -0.57 -12.87
C GLY A 332 -10.99 0.68 -12.46
N LEU A 333 -11.17 1.15 -11.23
CA LEU A 333 -10.43 2.30 -10.70
C LEU A 333 -8.92 2.00 -10.61
N CYS A 334 -8.50 0.80 -10.17
CA CYS A 334 -7.09 0.41 -10.16
C CYS A 334 -6.46 0.45 -11.57
N ILE A 335 -7.20 0.02 -12.59
CA ILE A 335 -6.73 0.06 -13.98
C ILE A 335 -6.66 1.50 -14.49
N VAL A 336 -7.71 2.30 -14.29
CA VAL A 336 -7.76 3.71 -14.75
C VAL A 336 -6.65 4.54 -14.10
N LEU A 337 -6.47 4.45 -12.78
CA LEU A 337 -5.41 5.16 -12.06
C LEU A 337 -4.00 4.72 -12.50
N GLY A 338 -3.83 3.49 -13.01
CA GLY A 338 -2.56 3.02 -13.56
C GLY A 338 -2.30 3.49 -14.98
N LEU A 339 -3.34 3.49 -15.84
CA LEU A 339 -3.20 3.81 -17.26
C LEU A 339 -3.35 5.30 -17.58
N ALA A 340 -3.97 6.08 -16.71
CA ALA A 340 -4.29 7.48 -16.94
C ALA A 340 -3.73 8.42 -15.85
N PRO A 341 -2.39 8.44 -15.60
CA PRO A 341 -1.79 9.37 -14.65
C PRO A 341 -2.04 10.84 -15.02
N MET A 342 -2.30 11.14 -16.31
CA MET A 342 -2.66 12.47 -16.80
C MET A 342 -3.95 13.03 -16.17
N LEU A 343 -4.82 12.18 -15.62
CA LEU A 343 -6.03 12.63 -14.92
C LEU A 343 -5.75 12.97 -13.46
N VAL A 344 -4.76 12.31 -12.84
CA VAL A 344 -4.51 12.38 -11.40
C VAL A 344 -3.42 13.40 -11.07
N VAL A 345 -2.31 13.39 -11.81
CA VAL A 345 -1.16 14.26 -11.55
C VAL A 345 -1.54 15.74 -11.52
N PRO A 346 -2.32 16.29 -12.47
CA PRO A 346 -2.71 17.70 -12.41
C PRO A 346 -3.62 18.06 -11.24
N LEU A 347 -4.44 17.11 -10.77
CA LEU A 347 -5.28 17.30 -9.59
C LEU A 347 -4.45 17.35 -8.32
N LEU A 348 -3.47 16.47 -8.20
CA LEU A 348 -2.55 16.43 -7.06
C LEU A 348 -1.62 17.65 -7.07
N ASP A 349 -1.16 18.07 -8.24
CA ASP A 349 -0.28 19.23 -8.38
C ASP A 349 -0.93 20.53 -7.87
N ARG A 350 -2.26 20.67 -8.04
CA ARG A 350 -3.00 21.81 -7.42
C ARG A 350 -2.93 21.81 -5.89
N VAL A 351 -2.68 20.65 -5.28
CA VAL A 351 -2.53 20.53 -3.82
C VAL A 351 -1.06 20.67 -3.42
N THR A 352 -0.15 20.06 -4.17
CA THR A 352 1.27 20.06 -3.81
C THR A 352 1.98 21.36 -4.13
N ALA A 353 1.61 22.04 -5.21
CA ALA A 353 2.25 23.27 -5.64
C ALA A 353 2.19 24.41 -4.59
N PRO A 354 1.05 24.73 -3.96
CA PRO A 354 1.02 25.75 -2.92
C PRO A 354 1.77 25.33 -1.63
N LEU A 355 1.93 24.02 -1.37
CA LEU A 355 2.63 23.51 -0.19
C LEU A 355 4.14 23.45 -0.36
N THR A 356 4.62 23.30 -1.59
CA THR A 356 6.05 23.14 -1.89
C THR A 356 6.68 24.30 -2.64
N GLY A 357 5.86 25.20 -3.19
CA GLY A 357 6.29 26.35 -3.96
C GLY A 357 6.61 26.05 -5.44
N ALA A 358 6.34 24.85 -5.94
CA ALA A 358 6.57 24.48 -7.35
C ALA A 358 5.44 23.66 -7.93
N ALA A 359 4.99 24.02 -9.12
CA ALA A 359 4.06 23.22 -9.94
C ALA A 359 4.87 22.36 -10.91
N ILE A 360 4.62 21.03 -10.89
CA ILE A 360 5.43 20.06 -11.64
C ILE A 360 4.65 19.21 -12.64
N SER A 361 3.34 19.41 -12.76
CA SER A 361 2.51 18.55 -13.63
C SER A 361 2.97 18.55 -15.08
N SER A 362 3.41 19.70 -15.64
CA SER A 362 3.93 19.81 -17.00
C SER A 362 5.29 19.14 -17.19
N GLN A 363 6.06 18.96 -16.12
CA GLN A 363 7.36 18.30 -16.14
C GLN A 363 7.21 16.78 -15.94
N VAL A 364 6.29 16.39 -15.06
CA VAL A 364 6.00 14.96 -14.77
C VAL A 364 5.21 14.30 -15.90
N LEU A 365 4.38 15.06 -16.62
CA LEU A 365 3.59 14.58 -17.76
C LEU A 365 4.20 15.07 -19.06
N ALA A 366 4.98 14.22 -19.72
CA ALA A 366 5.51 14.48 -21.05
C ALA A 366 4.62 13.87 -22.15
N LEU A 367 4.78 14.34 -23.40
CA LEU A 367 4.04 13.87 -24.57
C LEU A 367 2.51 13.84 -24.34
N ASP A 368 1.93 14.98 -23.99
CA ASP A 368 0.49 15.14 -23.72
C ASP A 368 -0.05 14.16 -22.65
N GLY A 369 0.79 13.78 -21.68
CA GLY A 369 0.44 12.90 -20.57
C GLY A 369 0.59 11.40 -20.85
N TRP A 370 1.07 11.00 -22.03
CA TRP A 370 1.35 9.60 -22.34
C TRP A 370 2.59 9.05 -21.66
N VAL A 371 3.49 9.93 -21.24
CA VAL A 371 4.75 9.59 -20.58
C VAL A 371 4.79 10.25 -19.21
N VAL A 372 5.17 9.48 -18.21
CA VAL A 372 5.47 9.98 -16.86
C VAL A 372 6.99 10.05 -16.70
N ALA A 373 7.50 11.21 -16.28
CA ALA A 373 8.91 11.45 -16.06
C ALA A 373 9.14 12.11 -14.68
N PRO A 374 10.28 11.91 -14.02
CA PRO A 374 10.59 12.59 -12.76
C PRO A 374 11.25 13.94 -13.06
N VAL A 375 10.48 15.02 -13.15
CA VAL A 375 10.97 16.38 -13.36
C VAL A 375 11.80 16.57 -14.66
N THR A 376 12.68 15.63 -15.00
CA THR A 376 13.46 15.64 -16.25
C THR A 376 13.31 14.32 -17.00
N VAL A 377 12.97 14.41 -18.29
CA VAL A 377 12.79 13.24 -19.17
C VAL A 377 14.11 12.48 -19.38
N GLU A 378 15.24 13.18 -19.28
CA GLU A 378 16.60 12.64 -19.51
C GLU A 378 17.02 11.62 -18.45
N PHE A 379 16.51 11.72 -17.22
CA PHE A 379 16.87 10.82 -16.15
C PHE A 379 16.17 9.46 -16.26
N SER A 380 14.86 9.46 -16.44
CA SER A 380 14.06 8.25 -16.58
C SER A 380 12.65 8.63 -17.03
N SER A 381 12.03 7.84 -17.87
CA SER A 381 10.64 8.07 -18.27
C SER A 381 9.94 6.74 -18.53
N ILE A 382 8.63 6.69 -18.30
CA ILE A 382 7.82 5.51 -18.56
C ILE A 382 6.45 5.88 -19.11
N SER A 383 5.95 5.04 -20.00
CA SER A 383 4.58 5.13 -20.50
C SER A 383 3.81 3.87 -20.09
N THR A 384 2.93 4.01 -19.11
CA THR A 384 2.09 2.88 -18.66
C THR A 384 1.08 2.45 -19.71
N PRO A 385 0.47 3.35 -20.55
CA PRO A 385 -0.38 2.92 -21.66
C PRO A 385 0.38 2.13 -22.72
N VAL A 386 1.59 2.58 -23.10
CA VAL A 386 2.43 1.86 -24.08
C VAL A 386 2.84 0.51 -23.53
N LEU A 387 3.24 0.44 -22.26
CA LEU A 387 3.58 -0.82 -21.61
C LEU A 387 2.39 -1.78 -21.56
N ALA A 388 1.19 -1.28 -21.28
CA ALA A 388 -0.03 -2.09 -21.34
C ALA A 388 -0.30 -2.61 -22.75
N MET A 389 -0.16 -1.77 -23.78
CA MET A 389 -0.30 -2.20 -25.18
C MET A 389 0.72 -3.27 -25.55
N LEU A 390 1.98 -3.13 -25.12
CA LEU A 390 3.03 -4.13 -25.35
C LEU A 390 2.70 -5.47 -24.68
N LEU A 391 2.24 -5.44 -23.41
CA LEU A 391 1.86 -6.66 -22.68
C LEU A 391 0.67 -7.37 -23.34
N VAL A 392 -0.37 -6.63 -23.73
CA VAL A 392 -1.53 -7.17 -24.45
C VAL A 392 -1.12 -7.68 -25.83
N GLY A 393 -0.29 -6.93 -26.56
CA GLY A 393 0.23 -7.32 -27.85
C GLY A 393 1.09 -8.59 -27.80
N ALA A 394 1.98 -8.69 -26.80
CA ALA A 394 2.78 -9.90 -26.59
C ALA A 394 1.90 -11.12 -26.26
N GLY A 395 0.88 -10.94 -25.42
CA GLY A 395 -0.11 -11.98 -25.13
C GLY A 395 -0.90 -12.41 -26.39
N ALA A 396 -1.38 -11.43 -27.15
CA ALA A 396 -2.10 -11.69 -28.40
C ALA A 396 -1.22 -12.41 -29.44
N LEU A 397 0.05 -11.98 -29.56
CA LEU A 397 1.03 -12.63 -30.44
C LEU A 397 1.30 -14.07 -29.99
N GLY A 398 1.47 -14.33 -28.70
CA GLY A 398 1.62 -15.68 -28.17
C GLY A 398 0.43 -16.57 -28.47
N LEU A 399 -0.80 -16.06 -28.33
CA LEU A 399 -2.03 -16.77 -28.70
C LEU A 399 -2.11 -17.02 -30.23
N LEU A 400 -1.69 -16.04 -31.04
CA LEU A 400 -1.66 -16.19 -32.50
C LEU A 400 -0.68 -17.27 -32.92
N ILE A 401 0.55 -17.25 -32.37
CA ILE A 401 1.56 -18.30 -32.63
C ILE A 401 1.03 -19.67 -32.21
N ALA A 402 0.45 -19.78 -31.02
CA ALA A 402 -0.15 -21.03 -30.56
C ALA A 402 -1.29 -21.52 -31.48
N ARG A 403 -2.05 -20.60 -32.07
CA ARG A 403 -3.11 -20.93 -33.00
C ARG A 403 -2.59 -21.37 -34.40
N LEU A 404 -1.54 -20.72 -34.88
CA LEU A 404 -0.95 -20.99 -36.18
C LEU A 404 -0.09 -22.27 -36.19
N CYS A 405 0.69 -22.46 -35.13
CA CYS A 405 1.59 -23.61 -34.97
C CYS A 405 0.90 -24.84 -34.34
N GLY A 406 -0.23 -24.66 -33.66
CA GLY A 406 -1.01 -25.72 -33.04
C GLY A 406 -2.14 -26.23 -33.95
N LYS A 407 -2.65 -27.43 -33.67
CA LYS A 407 -3.84 -27.98 -34.35
C LYS A 407 -5.17 -27.32 -33.91
N GLY A 408 -5.18 -26.00 -33.73
CA GLY A 408 -6.29 -25.20 -33.26
C GLY A 408 -6.32 -24.99 -31.73
N LEU A 409 -7.01 -23.92 -31.27
CA LEU A 409 -7.15 -23.54 -29.85
C LEU A 409 -8.16 -24.42 -29.08
N ARG A 410 -8.39 -25.66 -29.47
CA ARG A 410 -9.26 -26.55 -28.69
C ARG A 410 -8.56 -26.92 -27.40
N ALA A 411 -9.05 -26.40 -26.29
CA ALA A 411 -8.59 -26.79 -24.95
C ALA A 411 -8.79 -28.29 -24.77
N ARG A 412 -7.72 -29.02 -24.54
CA ARG A 412 -7.78 -30.43 -24.15
C ARG A 412 -7.79 -30.50 -22.63
N TYR A 413 -8.88 -30.95 -22.07
CA TYR A 413 -8.96 -31.24 -20.65
C TYR A 413 -8.43 -32.66 -20.41
N TYR A 414 -7.36 -32.75 -19.65
CA TYR A 414 -6.76 -34.01 -19.27
C TYR A 414 -6.47 -34.00 -17.76
N LYS A 415 -6.34 -35.18 -17.15
CA LYS A 415 -5.90 -35.29 -15.77
C LYS A 415 -4.46 -34.82 -15.66
N THR A 416 -4.15 -34.04 -14.61
CA THR A 416 -2.78 -33.62 -14.31
C THR A 416 -1.88 -34.86 -14.19
N TRP A 417 -0.70 -34.82 -14.81
CA TRP A 417 0.27 -35.90 -14.73
C TRP A 417 0.76 -36.06 -13.30
N GLY A 418 0.43 -37.20 -12.67
CA GLY A 418 0.76 -37.51 -11.28
C GLY A 418 1.77 -38.65 -11.12
N CYS A 419 2.56 -38.97 -12.18
CA CYS A 419 3.51 -40.09 -12.15
C CYS A 419 2.87 -41.43 -11.67
N GLY A 420 1.61 -41.68 -12.04
CA GLY A 420 0.87 -42.87 -11.62
C GLY A 420 0.12 -42.73 -10.28
N LEU A 421 0.26 -41.62 -9.57
CA LEU A 421 -0.44 -41.33 -8.33
C LEU A 421 -1.67 -40.45 -8.58
N ASN A 422 -2.74 -40.67 -7.80
CA ASN A 422 -3.83 -39.71 -7.74
C ASN A 422 -3.41 -38.52 -6.89
N LEU A 423 -3.30 -37.33 -7.52
CA LEU A 423 -2.96 -36.12 -6.83
C LEU A 423 -4.02 -35.76 -5.79
N THR A 424 -3.59 -35.50 -4.57
CA THR A 424 -4.44 -35.06 -3.45
C THR A 424 -4.02 -33.64 -3.01
N PRO A 425 -4.90 -32.88 -2.34
CA PRO A 425 -4.55 -31.54 -1.81
C PRO A 425 -3.34 -31.53 -0.86
N ARG A 426 -3.00 -32.69 -0.25
CA ARG A 426 -1.82 -32.85 0.62
C ARG A 426 -0.49 -32.87 -0.13
N MET A 427 -0.52 -33.07 -1.46
CA MET A 427 0.68 -33.10 -2.31
C MET A 427 0.99 -31.74 -2.92
N GLU A 428 0.21 -30.73 -2.61
CA GLU A 428 0.37 -29.38 -3.12
C GLU A 428 1.06 -28.47 -2.09
N TYR A 429 1.70 -27.41 -2.56
CA TYR A 429 2.28 -26.41 -1.68
C TYR A 429 1.21 -25.79 -0.79
N THR A 430 1.54 -25.60 0.48
CA THR A 430 0.72 -24.88 1.46
C THR A 430 1.25 -23.46 1.66
N ALA A 431 0.46 -22.58 2.25
CA ALA A 431 0.90 -21.23 2.58
C ALA A 431 2.09 -21.24 3.56
N THR A 432 2.09 -22.19 4.50
CA THR A 432 3.21 -22.45 5.43
C THR A 432 4.47 -22.86 4.67
N GLY A 433 4.36 -23.86 3.77
CA GLY A 433 5.49 -24.34 2.97
C GLY A 433 6.08 -23.25 2.07
N PHE A 434 5.25 -22.37 1.52
CA PHE A 434 5.68 -21.25 0.71
C PHE A 434 6.46 -20.19 1.53
N ALA A 435 6.02 -19.92 2.75
CA ALA A 435 6.63 -18.90 3.63
C ALA A 435 7.92 -19.42 4.32
N GLN A 436 8.10 -20.73 4.44
CA GLN A 436 9.18 -21.33 5.22
C GLN A 436 10.60 -20.93 4.77
N PRO A 437 10.96 -20.91 3.47
CA PRO A 437 12.28 -20.44 3.03
C PRO A 437 12.56 -19.01 3.42
N ILE A 438 11.57 -18.13 3.29
CA ILE A 438 11.68 -16.71 3.65
C ILE A 438 11.85 -16.56 5.17
N LYS A 439 11.12 -17.36 5.96
CA LYS A 439 11.27 -17.40 7.42
C LYS A 439 12.69 -17.80 7.85
N GLN A 440 13.32 -18.72 7.14
CA GLN A 440 14.71 -19.14 7.38
C GLN A 440 15.70 -18.02 7.04
N VAL A 441 15.56 -17.36 5.89
CA VAL A 441 16.43 -16.25 5.47
C VAL A 441 16.40 -15.09 6.48
N PHE A 442 15.24 -14.79 7.05
CA PHE A 442 15.04 -13.70 8.01
C PHE A 442 14.85 -14.20 9.45
N GLU A 443 15.45 -15.34 9.80
CA GLU A 443 15.32 -15.97 11.12
C GLU A 443 15.70 -15.04 12.27
N THR A 444 16.72 -14.21 12.09
CA THR A 444 17.17 -13.21 13.08
C THR A 444 16.11 -12.18 13.43
N ILE A 445 15.19 -11.87 12.49
CA ILE A 445 14.12 -10.91 12.69
C ILE A 445 12.88 -11.61 13.27
N TYR A 446 12.51 -12.76 12.71
CA TYR A 446 11.31 -13.49 13.14
C TYR A 446 11.48 -14.21 14.49
N GLN A 447 12.70 -14.59 14.86
CA GLN A 447 13.02 -15.38 16.08
C GLN A 447 11.99 -16.49 16.34
N PRO A 448 11.82 -17.44 15.40
CA PRO A 448 10.77 -18.45 15.49
C PRO A 448 11.02 -19.37 16.69
N THR A 449 10.09 -19.39 17.64
CA THR A 449 10.08 -20.40 18.70
C THR A 449 9.52 -21.70 18.14
N VAL A 450 10.36 -22.72 17.99
CA VAL A 450 9.91 -24.08 17.68
C VAL A 450 9.48 -24.73 18.99
N LYS A 451 8.16 -24.92 19.18
CA LYS A 451 7.68 -25.85 20.22
C LYS A 451 7.83 -27.26 19.64
N LEU A 452 8.81 -28.00 20.14
CA LEU A 452 8.96 -29.43 19.93
C LEU A 452 7.84 -30.21 20.63
#